data_f5cdb9cc99560f0e0b71734906318a77
#
_entry.id   f5cdb9cc99560f0e0b71734906318a77
#
_cell.length_a   1.000
_cell.length_b   1.000
_cell.length_c   1.000
_cell.angle_alpha   90.00
_cell.angle_beta   90.00
_cell.angle_gamma   90.00
#
_symmetry.space_group_name_H-M   'P 1'
#
loop_
_entity.id
_entity.type
_entity.pdbx_description
1 polymer ?
#
loop_
_entity_poly.entity_id
_entity_poly.type
_entity_poly.pdbx_seq_one_letter_code
_entity_poly.pdbx_strand_id
1 'polypeptide(L)'
;MTVTLTMQGEVGHLVIDDGDKNVINHEVLDELEACWAEAEAKAGAVVFSGRTGSFCAGYDIKVMTGGDPSAAIELGSRGGRFALGLYGSEVPTIGVSQGHAFTIGAVWLACCDLRIGESGPFKYGMTEVALGVGFSDWPLEPFRTRLKPEQFIPAILHSEIYPPEAAADAGFIDQVVPAGEALDLAMDKAEKLAKLPRRAYAATKRVIRQKSLDIMASELT
;
A
#
# COMPACT_ATOMS: atom_id res chain seq x y z
N MET A 1 9.82 -17.69 3.85
CA MET A 1 8.89 -17.02 2.92
C MET A 1 8.20 -15.94 3.72
N THR A 2 8.44 -14.71 3.34
CA THR A 2 7.92 -13.50 4.01
C THR A 2 6.61 -13.03 3.39
N VAL A 3 6.41 -13.33 2.10
CA VAL A 3 5.17 -12.99 1.40
C VAL A 3 4.43 -14.27 1.03
N THR A 4 3.13 -14.29 1.30
CA THR A 4 2.26 -15.43 0.99
C THR A 4 1.01 -14.98 0.24
N LEU A 5 0.55 -15.80 -0.69
CA LEU A 5 -0.72 -15.65 -1.38
C LEU A 5 -1.60 -16.87 -1.07
N THR A 6 -2.78 -16.63 -0.56
CA THR A 6 -3.80 -17.67 -0.32
C THR A 6 -5.07 -17.32 -1.10
N MET A 7 -5.55 -18.24 -1.93
CA MET A 7 -6.83 -18.08 -2.62
C MET A 7 -7.98 -18.59 -1.78
N GLN A 8 -9.01 -17.76 -1.58
CA GLN A 8 -10.27 -18.10 -0.93
C GLN A 8 -11.42 -17.82 -1.91
N GLY A 9 -11.84 -18.84 -2.63
CA GLY A 9 -12.76 -18.66 -3.77
C GLY A 9 -12.13 -17.76 -4.84
N GLU A 10 -12.78 -16.64 -5.17
CA GLU A 10 -12.30 -15.65 -6.13
C GLU A 10 -11.46 -14.52 -5.48
N VAL A 11 -11.21 -14.58 -4.18
CA VAL A 11 -10.42 -13.57 -3.46
C VAL A 11 -9.00 -14.08 -3.20
N GLY A 12 -8.00 -13.32 -3.63
CA GLY A 12 -6.61 -13.51 -3.26
C GLY A 12 -6.28 -12.75 -1.97
N HIS A 13 -5.77 -13.43 -0.94
CA HIS A 13 -5.24 -12.80 0.25
C HIS A 13 -3.70 -12.80 0.19
N LEU A 14 -3.14 -11.63 -0.08
CA LEU A 14 -1.70 -11.37 -0.14
C LEU A 14 -1.23 -10.80 1.19
N VAL A 15 -0.27 -11.45 1.82
CA VAL A 15 0.21 -11.10 3.16
C VAL A 15 1.71 -10.88 3.15
N ILE A 16 2.17 -9.82 3.79
CA ILE A 16 3.58 -9.64 4.17
C ILE A 16 3.70 -9.93 5.66
N ASP A 17 4.54 -10.91 6.03
CA ASP A 17 4.86 -11.24 7.42
C ASP A 17 6.33 -11.70 7.53
N ASP A 18 7.21 -10.78 7.92
CA ASP A 18 8.64 -11.05 8.19
C ASP A 18 8.89 -11.48 9.65
N GLY A 19 7.84 -11.58 10.46
CA GLY A 19 7.90 -11.90 11.88
C GLY A 19 8.25 -10.70 12.78
N ASP A 20 8.54 -9.51 12.21
CA ASP A 20 8.88 -8.28 12.96
C ASP A 20 8.09 -7.07 12.41
N LYS A 21 8.69 -6.24 11.60
CA LYS A 21 8.15 -4.93 11.20
C LYS A 21 7.71 -4.83 9.75
N ASN A 22 7.84 -5.90 8.98
CA ASN A 22 7.60 -5.91 7.54
C ASN A 22 8.48 -4.87 6.81
N VAL A 23 9.79 -5.02 6.99
CA VAL A 23 10.81 -4.19 6.36
C VAL A 23 11.03 -4.66 4.93
N ILE A 24 11.05 -3.73 3.98
CA ILE A 24 11.16 -4.05 2.56
C ILE A 24 12.60 -4.01 2.09
N ASN A 25 13.08 -5.15 1.63
CA ASN A 25 14.35 -5.36 0.95
C ASN A 25 14.12 -6.03 -0.42
N HIS A 26 15.19 -6.34 -1.15
CA HIS A 26 15.09 -6.95 -2.49
C HIS A 26 14.44 -8.34 -2.45
N GLU A 27 14.72 -9.17 -1.44
CA GLU A 27 14.17 -10.51 -1.30
C GLU A 27 12.66 -10.48 -1.05
N VAL A 28 12.20 -9.56 -0.19
CA VAL A 28 10.76 -9.34 0.06
C VAL A 28 10.07 -8.86 -1.22
N LEU A 29 10.72 -7.98 -2.01
CA LEU A 29 10.16 -7.55 -3.29
C LEU A 29 10.09 -8.66 -4.32
N ASP A 30 11.07 -9.57 -4.38
CA ASP A 30 11.03 -10.74 -5.28
C ASP A 30 9.80 -11.61 -4.99
N GLU A 31 9.56 -11.92 -3.71
CA GLU A 31 8.39 -12.67 -3.27
C GLU A 31 7.07 -11.91 -3.52
N LEU A 32 7.06 -10.62 -3.23
CA LEU A 32 5.86 -9.77 -3.37
C LEU A 32 5.44 -9.61 -4.83
N GLU A 33 6.39 -9.34 -5.72
CA GLU A 33 6.14 -9.21 -7.16
C GLU A 33 5.62 -10.53 -7.76
N ALA A 34 6.19 -11.68 -7.36
CA ALA A 34 5.74 -12.98 -7.81
C ALA A 34 4.33 -13.31 -7.32
N CYS A 35 4.05 -13.12 -6.02
CA CYS A 35 2.73 -13.34 -5.45
C CYS A 35 1.67 -12.38 -6.03
N TRP A 36 2.05 -11.13 -6.28
CA TRP A 36 1.15 -10.14 -6.89
C TRP A 36 0.77 -10.52 -8.32
N ALA A 37 1.74 -10.91 -9.15
CA ALA A 37 1.47 -11.34 -10.52
C ALA A 37 0.52 -12.55 -10.55
N GLU A 38 0.68 -13.50 -9.63
CA GLU A 38 -0.22 -14.63 -9.49
C GLU A 38 -1.63 -14.19 -9.03
N ALA A 39 -1.72 -13.32 -8.03
CA ALA A 39 -2.98 -12.80 -7.51
C ALA A 39 -3.76 -12.05 -8.60
N GLU A 40 -3.10 -11.13 -9.32
CA GLU A 40 -3.74 -10.34 -10.37
C GLU A 40 -4.23 -11.20 -11.54
N ALA A 41 -3.51 -12.29 -11.85
CA ALA A 41 -3.91 -13.23 -12.90
C ALA A 41 -5.10 -14.12 -12.53
N LYS A 42 -5.24 -14.49 -11.25
CA LYS A 42 -6.19 -15.52 -10.79
C LYS A 42 -7.38 -14.98 -10.00
N ALA A 43 -7.20 -13.86 -9.28
CA ALA A 43 -8.23 -13.35 -8.38
C ALA A 43 -9.22 -12.43 -9.08
N GLY A 44 -10.47 -12.42 -8.60
CA GLY A 44 -11.49 -11.43 -8.90
C GLY A 44 -11.34 -10.16 -8.05
N ALA A 45 -10.74 -10.28 -6.86
CA ALA A 45 -10.34 -9.18 -5.98
C ALA A 45 -9.16 -9.61 -5.10
N VAL A 46 -8.35 -8.65 -4.62
CA VAL A 46 -7.20 -8.92 -3.75
C VAL A 46 -7.33 -8.16 -2.45
N VAL A 47 -7.16 -8.88 -1.33
CA VAL A 47 -6.93 -8.30 -0.01
C VAL A 47 -5.43 -8.31 0.24
N PHE A 48 -4.84 -7.14 0.49
CA PHE A 48 -3.42 -6.97 0.77
C PHE A 48 -3.24 -6.54 2.21
N SER A 49 -2.57 -7.35 3.01
CA SER A 49 -2.35 -7.10 4.43
C SER A 49 -0.88 -7.25 4.83
N GLY A 50 -0.54 -6.64 5.95
CA GLY A 50 0.63 -7.00 6.73
C GLY A 50 0.26 -7.99 7.85
N ARG A 51 1.16 -8.12 8.83
CA ARG A 51 0.92 -8.84 10.07
C ARG A 51 0.28 -7.96 11.14
N THR A 52 -0.26 -8.58 12.17
CA THR A 52 -0.70 -7.85 13.38
C THR A 52 0.48 -7.06 13.97
N GLY A 53 0.30 -5.77 14.18
CA GLY A 53 1.28 -4.83 14.70
C GLY A 53 2.04 -4.05 13.63
N SER A 54 2.16 -4.57 12.40
CA SER A 54 2.83 -3.86 11.32
C SER A 54 2.25 -4.22 9.95
N PHE A 55 1.72 -3.22 9.26
CA PHE A 55 1.46 -3.35 7.83
C PHE A 55 2.79 -3.34 7.08
N CYS A 56 3.59 -2.27 7.23
CA CYS A 56 4.94 -2.16 6.69
C CYS A 56 5.63 -0.94 7.32
N ALA A 57 6.87 -1.13 7.79
CA ALA A 57 7.66 -0.07 8.41
C ALA A 57 8.50 0.75 7.40
N GLY A 58 8.49 0.37 6.13
CA GLY A 58 9.27 1.03 5.09
C GLY A 58 10.41 0.17 4.54
N TYR A 59 11.30 0.82 3.79
CA TYR A 59 12.47 0.13 3.24
C TYR A 59 13.53 -0.21 4.30
N ASP A 60 14.31 -1.25 4.02
CA ASP A 60 15.46 -1.61 4.86
C ASP A 60 16.48 -0.47 4.89
N ILE A 61 16.65 0.12 6.08
CA ILE A 61 17.55 1.24 6.27
C ILE A 61 19.01 0.86 5.97
N LYS A 62 19.39 -0.40 6.12
CA LYS A 62 20.74 -0.87 5.78
C LYS A 62 21.01 -0.80 4.27
N VAL A 63 20.00 -1.09 3.46
CA VAL A 63 20.10 -0.93 2.01
C VAL A 63 20.07 0.54 1.63
N MET A 64 19.15 1.32 2.24
CA MET A 64 18.98 2.75 1.92
C MET A 64 20.17 3.62 2.32
N THR A 65 20.95 3.23 3.35
CA THR A 65 22.09 4.00 3.88
C THR A 65 23.42 3.25 3.80
N GLY A 66 23.44 2.07 3.20
CA GLY A 66 24.59 1.13 3.21
C GLY A 66 25.79 1.53 2.33
N GLY A 67 25.78 2.74 1.74
CA GLY A 67 26.91 3.26 0.97
C GLY A 67 26.94 2.83 -0.50
N ASP A 68 25.95 2.05 -0.97
CA ASP A 68 25.71 1.78 -2.37
C ASP A 68 24.45 2.52 -2.85
N PRO A 69 24.59 3.70 -3.49
CA PRO A 69 23.44 4.46 -3.98
C PRO A 69 22.63 3.72 -5.04
N SER A 70 23.27 2.84 -5.84
CA SER A 70 22.56 2.10 -6.88
C SER A 70 21.59 1.08 -6.31
N ALA A 71 21.97 0.38 -5.25
CA ALA A 71 21.09 -0.56 -4.54
C ALA A 71 19.88 0.14 -3.91
N ALA A 72 20.10 1.32 -3.32
CA ALA A 72 19.01 2.13 -2.75
C ALA A 72 18.04 2.64 -3.82
N ILE A 73 18.57 3.14 -4.95
CA ILE A 73 17.75 3.60 -6.09
C ILE A 73 16.96 2.45 -6.67
N GLU A 74 17.59 1.29 -6.86
CA GLU A 74 16.91 0.11 -7.42
C GLU A 74 15.78 -0.37 -6.49
N LEU A 75 16.04 -0.48 -5.17
CA LEU A 75 15.04 -0.85 -4.19
C LEU A 75 13.85 0.11 -4.22
N GLY A 76 14.11 1.42 -4.23
CA GLY A 76 13.07 2.45 -4.32
C GLY A 76 12.27 2.36 -5.62
N SER A 77 12.94 2.18 -6.76
CA SER A 77 12.30 2.04 -8.07
C SER A 77 11.43 0.79 -8.17
N ARG A 78 11.89 -0.35 -7.62
CA ARG A 78 11.09 -1.59 -7.58
C ARG A 78 9.85 -1.43 -6.73
N GLY A 79 9.98 -0.89 -5.52
CA GLY A 79 8.83 -0.61 -4.66
C GLY A 79 7.84 0.37 -5.30
N GLY A 80 8.35 1.33 -6.06
CA GLY A 80 7.55 2.25 -6.88
C GLY A 80 6.81 1.54 -8.02
N ARG A 81 7.48 0.65 -8.77
CA ARG A 81 6.82 -0.15 -9.82
C ARG A 81 5.72 -1.05 -9.25
N PHE A 82 5.95 -1.64 -8.08
CA PHE A 82 4.90 -2.38 -7.38
C PHE A 82 3.71 -1.46 -7.01
N ALA A 83 3.98 -0.25 -6.49
CA ALA A 83 2.94 0.73 -6.21
C ALA A 83 2.15 1.12 -7.48
N LEU A 84 2.83 1.33 -8.61
CA LEU A 84 2.20 1.62 -9.90
C LEU A 84 1.29 0.47 -10.37
N GLY A 85 1.75 -0.78 -10.26
CA GLY A 85 0.96 -1.98 -10.57
C GLY A 85 -0.27 -2.09 -9.68
N LEU A 86 -0.10 -1.90 -8.37
CA LEU A 86 -1.20 -1.94 -7.40
C LEU A 86 -2.24 -0.84 -7.66
N TYR A 87 -1.77 0.39 -7.91
CA TYR A 87 -2.64 1.54 -8.18
C TYR A 87 -3.40 1.39 -9.51
N GLY A 88 -2.76 0.81 -10.53
CA GLY A 88 -3.34 0.56 -11.85
C GLY A 88 -4.03 -0.80 -12.01
N SER A 89 -4.05 -1.65 -10.97
CA SER A 89 -4.58 -3.02 -11.04
C SER A 89 -5.96 -3.12 -11.67
N GLU A 90 -6.16 -4.13 -12.48
CA GLU A 90 -7.44 -4.41 -13.14
C GLU A 90 -8.49 -5.04 -12.21
N VAL A 91 -8.06 -5.53 -11.03
CA VAL A 91 -8.95 -6.10 -10.03
C VAL A 91 -9.12 -5.16 -8.84
N PRO A 92 -10.24 -5.23 -8.12
CA PRO A 92 -10.40 -4.52 -6.85
C PRO A 92 -9.32 -4.91 -5.84
N THR A 93 -8.79 -3.91 -5.14
CA THR A 93 -7.76 -4.09 -4.11
C THR A 93 -8.21 -3.48 -2.78
N ILE A 94 -8.08 -4.26 -1.70
CA ILE A 94 -8.41 -3.81 -0.35
C ILE A 94 -7.15 -3.93 0.52
N GLY A 95 -6.64 -2.80 0.98
CA GLY A 95 -5.55 -2.75 1.94
C GLY A 95 -6.06 -2.93 3.37
N VAL A 96 -5.46 -3.83 4.13
CA VAL A 96 -5.80 -4.08 5.54
C VAL A 96 -4.60 -3.78 6.42
N SER A 97 -4.73 -2.77 7.25
CA SER A 97 -3.68 -2.38 8.20
C SER A 97 -4.08 -2.72 9.63
N GLN A 98 -3.52 -3.82 10.13
CA GLN A 98 -3.62 -4.25 11.52
C GLN A 98 -2.41 -3.79 12.34
N GLY A 99 -1.78 -2.69 11.93
CA GLY A 99 -0.54 -2.21 12.50
C GLY A 99 -0.03 -0.92 11.88
N HIS A 100 1.23 -0.61 12.16
CA HIS A 100 1.91 0.57 11.64
C HIS A 100 2.06 0.53 10.12
N ALA A 101 1.87 1.68 9.46
CA ALA A 101 2.13 1.86 8.03
C ALA A 101 2.93 3.14 7.80
N PHE A 102 4.20 2.99 7.40
CA PHE A 102 5.12 4.10 7.16
C PHE A 102 5.71 4.07 5.76
N THR A 103 6.07 5.25 5.25
CA THR A 103 6.84 5.42 4.02
C THR A 103 6.24 4.60 2.86
N ILE A 104 7.01 3.70 2.24
CA ILE A 104 6.50 2.86 1.14
C ILE A 104 5.28 2.01 1.55
N GLY A 105 5.18 1.58 2.81
CA GLY A 105 4.00 0.88 3.30
C GLY A 105 2.74 1.75 3.28
N ALA A 106 2.85 3.02 3.69
CA ALA A 106 1.75 3.97 3.60
C ALA A 106 1.39 4.27 2.13
N VAL A 107 2.38 4.34 1.22
CA VAL A 107 2.16 4.50 -0.24
C VAL A 107 1.37 3.31 -0.79
N TRP A 108 1.78 2.07 -0.50
CA TRP A 108 1.09 0.89 -0.98
C TRP A 108 -0.34 0.80 -0.46
N LEU A 109 -0.52 1.15 0.82
CA LEU A 109 -1.87 1.24 1.40
C LEU A 109 -2.72 2.28 0.66
N ALA A 110 -2.18 3.48 0.37
CA ALA A 110 -2.86 4.52 -0.38
C ALA A 110 -3.18 4.11 -1.84
N CYS A 111 -2.41 3.19 -2.43
CA CYS A 111 -2.66 2.65 -3.76
C CYS A 111 -3.87 1.72 -3.83
N CYS A 112 -4.28 1.09 -2.73
CA CYS A 112 -5.45 0.22 -2.67
C CYS A 112 -6.75 1.00 -2.94
N ASP A 113 -7.77 0.32 -3.46
CA ASP A 113 -9.07 0.94 -3.76
C ASP A 113 -9.85 1.26 -2.50
N LEU A 114 -9.80 0.36 -1.53
CA LEU A 114 -10.35 0.52 -0.18
C LEU A 114 -9.27 0.22 0.85
N ARG A 115 -9.30 0.92 1.97
CA ARG A 115 -8.31 0.79 3.05
C ARG A 115 -9.02 0.67 4.39
N ILE A 116 -8.79 -0.45 5.08
CA ILE A 116 -9.38 -0.72 6.39
C ILE A 116 -8.26 -0.84 7.41
N GLY A 117 -8.31 -0.05 8.47
CA GLY A 117 -7.39 -0.12 9.60
C GLY A 117 -8.08 -0.60 10.87
N GLU A 118 -7.31 -1.10 11.80
CA GLU A 118 -7.77 -1.44 13.14
C GLU A 118 -7.48 -0.32 14.14
N SER A 119 -8.36 -0.18 15.11
CA SER A 119 -8.08 0.63 16.31
C SER A 119 -6.94 0.01 17.13
N GLY A 120 -6.12 0.86 17.71
CA GLY A 120 -4.98 0.40 18.51
C GLY A 120 -3.85 1.43 18.59
N PRO A 121 -2.72 1.08 19.20
CA PRO A 121 -1.57 1.98 19.34
C PRO A 121 -0.75 2.12 18.04
N PHE A 122 -1.41 2.06 16.89
CA PHE A 122 -0.80 2.06 15.57
C PHE A 122 -0.56 3.48 15.06
N LYS A 123 0.27 3.62 14.05
CA LYS A 123 0.68 4.90 13.49
C LYS A 123 0.79 4.82 11.98
N TYR A 124 0.38 5.89 11.32
CA TYR A 124 0.43 6.08 9.87
C TYR A 124 1.22 7.35 9.57
N GLY A 125 2.11 7.33 8.60
CA GLY A 125 2.85 8.55 8.25
C GLY A 125 3.82 8.40 7.10
N MET A 126 4.10 9.54 6.47
CA MET A 126 5.14 9.74 5.48
C MET A 126 6.27 10.50 6.17
N THR A 127 7.32 9.79 6.57
CA THR A 127 8.35 10.34 7.46
C THR A 127 9.65 10.73 6.74
N GLU A 128 9.66 10.69 5.42
CA GLU A 128 10.83 10.91 4.58
C GLU A 128 11.48 12.27 4.82
N VAL A 129 10.70 13.35 4.90
CA VAL A 129 11.25 14.71 5.14
C VAL A 129 11.93 14.80 6.52
N ALA A 130 11.35 14.19 7.54
CA ALA A 130 11.96 14.11 8.86
C ALA A 130 13.27 13.29 8.88
N LEU A 131 13.44 12.37 7.92
CA LEU A 131 14.65 11.58 7.71
C LEU A 131 15.64 12.25 6.76
N GLY A 132 15.36 13.46 6.27
CA GLY A 132 16.22 14.19 5.34
C GLY A 132 16.11 13.73 3.89
N VAL A 133 15.04 12.99 3.54
CA VAL A 133 14.79 12.49 2.18
C VAL A 133 13.68 13.32 1.53
N GLY A 134 13.95 13.84 0.34
CA GLY A 134 12.95 14.54 -0.48
C GLY A 134 12.08 13.54 -1.26
N PHE A 135 10.89 13.98 -1.64
CA PHE A 135 10.00 13.21 -2.50
C PHE A 135 10.19 13.57 -3.98
N SER A 136 10.03 12.58 -4.85
CA SER A 136 9.62 12.78 -6.24
C SER A 136 8.09 12.77 -6.36
N ASP A 137 7.53 12.88 -7.54
CA ASP A 137 6.07 12.98 -7.68
C ASP A 137 5.34 11.64 -7.49
N TRP A 138 5.92 10.52 -7.94
CA TRP A 138 5.23 9.24 -7.97
C TRP A 138 4.69 8.77 -6.60
N PRO A 139 5.42 8.89 -5.45
CA PRO A 139 4.88 8.44 -4.17
C PRO A 139 3.80 9.36 -3.61
N LEU A 140 3.72 10.58 -4.11
CA LEU A 140 2.74 11.57 -3.67
C LEU A 140 1.40 11.45 -4.41
N GLU A 141 1.39 10.90 -5.61
CA GLU A 141 0.19 10.83 -6.45
C GLU A 141 -0.99 10.10 -5.79
N PRO A 142 -0.82 8.92 -5.15
CA PRO A 142 -1.92 8.29 -4.42
C PRO A 142 -2.49 9.20 -3.32
N PHE A 143 -1.62 9.93 -2.61
CA PHE A 143 -2.03 10.80 -1.51
C PHE A 143 -2.75 12.08 -1.96
N ARG A 144 -2.43 12.62 -3.16
CA ARG A 144 -3.14 13.78 -3.73
C ARG A 144 -4.64 13.52 -3.89
N THR A 145 -5.03 12.26 -4.09
CA THR A 145 -6.43 11.86 -4.27
C THR A 145 -7.07 11.29 -3.01
N ARG A 146 -6.30 11.03 -1.97
CA ARG A 146 -6.74 10.35 -0.74
C ARG A 146 -6.80 11.27 0.47
N LEU A 147 -5.73 12.04 0.69
CA LEU A 147 -5.70 12.95 1.83
C LEU A 147 -6.66 14.13 1.60
N LYS A 148 -7.30 14.57 2.68
CA LYS A 148 -8.00 15.85 2.68
C LYS A 148 -7.01 16.97 2.33
N PRO A 149 -7.41 17.98 1.54
CA PRO A 149 -6.49 19.04 1.09
C PRO A 149 -5.73 19.71 2.23
N GLU A 150 -6.40 19.96 3.36
CA GLU A 150 -5.82 20.57 4.56
C GLU A 150 -4.82 19.67 5.30
N GLN A 151 -4.89 18.35 5.07
CA GLN A 151 -3.98 17.37 5.69
C GLN A 151 -2.77 17.02 4.81
N PHE A 152 -2.77 17.43 3.53
CA PHE A 152 -1.69 17.06 2.62
C PHE A 152 -0.33 17.65 3.07
N ILE A 153 -0.28 18.95 3.40
CA ILE A 153 0.95 19.60 3.87
C ILE A 153 1.42 19.04 5.22
N PRO A 154 0.56 18.96 6.26
CA PRO A 154 0.95 18.33 7.53
C PRO A 154 1.48 16.90 7.36
N ALA A 155 0.78 16.06 6.61
CA ALA A 155 1.15 14.65 6.42
C ALA A 155 2.46 14.47 5.65
N ILE A 156 2.65 15.23 4.57
CA ILE A 156 3.77 15.02 3.64
C ILE A 156 4.98 15.90 4.00
N LEU A 157 4.77 17.21 4.16
CA LEU A 157 5.88 18.14 4.34
C LEU A 157 6.33 18.26 5.80
N HIS A 158 5.38 18.18 6.76
CA HIS A 158 5.71 18.23 8.18
C HIS A 158 5.97 16.85 8.79
N SER A 159 5.81 15.78 8.02
CA SER A 159 5.98 14.38 8.48
C SER A 159 5.13 14.07 9.73
N GLU A 160 3.91 14.61 9.79
CA GLU A 160 3.01 14.35 10.90
C GLU A 160 2.58 12.89 10.93
N ILE A 161 2.48 12.33 12.13
CA ILE A 161 2.16 10.92 12.36
C ILE A 161 0.77 10.84 12.99
N TYR A 162 -0.08 9.98 12.43
CA TYR A 162 -1.49 9.87 12.76
C TYR A 162 -1.80 8.55 13.48
N PRO A 163 -2.52 8.57 14.63
CA PRO A 163 -3.16 7.37 15.14
C PRO A 163 -4.33 6.94 14.22
N PRO A 164 -4.88 5.72 14.36
CA PRO A 164 -5.85 5.16 13.40
C PRO A 164 -7.04 6.06 13.08
N GLU A 165 -7.69 6.61 14.09
CA GLU A 165 -8.88 7.46 13.91
C GLU A 165 -8.53 8.77 13.19
N ALA A 166 -7.41 9.40 13.56
CA ALA A 166 -6.93 10.59 12.87
C ALA A 166 -6.43 10.27 11.45
N ALA A 167 -5.85 9.07 11.23
CA ALA A 167 -5.45 8.60 9.91
C ALA A 167 -6.65 8.40 8.99
N ALA A 168 -7.77 7.90 9.51
CA ALA A 168 -9.02 7.82 8.76
C ALA A 168 -9.59 9.21 8.47
N ASP A 169 -9.57 10.10 9.45
CA ASP A 169 -10.03 11.48 9.25
C ASP A 169 -9.14 12.23 8.25
N ALA A 170 -7.84 12.04 8.28
CA ALA A 170 -6.90 12.63 7.32
C ALA A 170 -7.00 12.04 5.91
N GLY A 171 -7.38 10.76 5.77
CA GLY A 171 -7.52 10.06 4.49
C GLY A 171 -6.41 9.04 4.19
N PHE A 172 -5.59 8.66 5.16
CA PHE A 172 -4.65 7.52 5.01
C PHE A 172 -5.38 6.19 4.87
N ILE A 173 -6.48 6.02 5.60
CA ILE A 173 -7.37 4.87 5.53
C ILE A 173 -8.81 5.34 5.40
N ASP A 174 -9.73 4.48 4.94
CA ASP A 174 -11.12 4.84 4.71
C ASP A 174 -12.03 4.52 5.91
N GLN A 175 -11.63 3.54 6.72
CA GLN A 175 -12.41 3.05 7.85
C GLN A 175 -11.51 2.48 8.94
N VAL A 176 -11.85 2.76 10.21
CA VAL A 176 -11.28 2.09 11.39
C VAL A 176 -12.33 1.14 11.95
N VAL A 177 -11.92 -0.06 12.32
CA VAL A 177 -12.74 -1.06 12.98
C VAL A 177 -12.05 -1.54 14.27
N PRO A 178 -12.77 -2.20 15.19
CA PRO A 178 -12.16 -2.83 16.35
C PRO A 178 -11.05 -3.81 15.99
N ALA A 179 -10.09 -3.99 16.90
CA ALA A 179 -9.00 -4.93 16.72
C ALA A 179 -9.51 -6.36 16.43
N GLY A 180 -8.93 -7.01 15.42
CA GLY A 180 -9.30 -8.36 14.98
C GLY A 180 -10.42 -8.41 13.95
N GLU A 181 -11.05 -7.28 13.58
CA GLU A 181 -12.21 -7.29 12.67
C GLU A 181 -11.88 -6.87 11.24
N ALA A 182 -10.72 -6.26 11.01
CA ALA A 182 -10.42 -5.65 9.70
C ALA A 182 -10.29 -6.66 8.57
N LEU A 183 -9.67 -7.80 8.83
CA LEU A 183 -9.47 -8.83 7.81
C LEU A 183 -10.80 -9.45 7.37
N ASP A 184 -11.66 -9.84 8.31
CA ASP A 184 -12.96 -10.44 8.00
C ASP A 184 -13.84 -9.47 7.21
N LEU A 185 -13.88 -8.20 7.62
CA LEU A 185 -14.61 -7.17 6.88
C LEU A 185 -14.04 -6.97 5.47
N ALA A 186 -12.71 -7.01 5.31
CA ALA A 186 -12.06 -6.87 4.01
C ALA A 186 -12.40 -8.04 3.09
N MET A 187 -12.36 -9.27 3.62
CA MET A 187 -12.73 -10.48 2.87
C MET A 187 -14.18 -10.43 2.41
N ASP A 188 -15.13 -10.09 3.27
CA ASP A 188 -16.54 -9.90 2.94
C ASP A 188 -16.75 -8.85 1.82
N LYS A 189 -16.00 -7.75 1.87
CA LYS A 189 -16.06 -6.72 0.84
C LYS A 189 -15.43 -7.20 -0.47
N ALA A 190 -14.29 -7.89 -0.39
CA ALA A 190 -13.59 -8.43 -1.55
C ALA A 190 -14.45 -9.45 -2.31
N GLU A 191 -15.17 -10.34 -1.62
CA GLU A 191 -16.11 -11.29 -2.23
C GLU A 191 -17.23 -10.59 -3.03
N LYS A 192 -17.70 -9.45 -2.54
CA LYS A 192 -18.71 -8.65 -3.26
C LYS A 192 -18.11 -7.95 -4.46
N LEU A 193 -16.90 -7.38 -4.32
CA LEU A 193 -16.20 -6.68 -5.40
C LEU A 193 -15.72 -7.64 -6.50
N ALA A 194 -15.32 -8.87 -6.14
CA ALA A 194 -14.91 -9.90 -7.11
C ALA A 194 -16.01 -10.27 -8.12
N LYS A 195 -17.28 -10.06 -7.75
CA LYS A 195 -18.44 -10.31 -8.63
C LYS A 195 -18.68 -9.20 -9.67
N LEU A 196 -17.99 -8.08 -9.55
CA LEU A 196 -18.12 -7.00 -10.52
C LEU A 196 -17.48 -7.38 -11.86
N PRO A 197 -18.04 -6.97 -13.00
CA PRO A 197 -17.45 -7.24 -14.32
C PRO A 197 -16.04 -6.60 -14.39
N ARG A 198 -15.00 -7.43 -14.36
CA ARG A 198 -13.57 -7.00 -14.33
C ARG A 198 -13.26 -5.93 -15.38
N ARG A 199 -13.69 -6.14 -16.64
CA ARG A 199 -13.42 -5.20 -17.73
C ARG A 199 -14.00 -3.80 -17.46
N ALA A 200 -15.23 -3.74 -16.93
CA ALA A 200 -15.89 -2.46 -16.63
C ALA A 200 -15.21 -1.77 -15.44
N TYR A 201 -14.85 -2.56 -14.41
CA TYR A 201 -14.13 -2.06 -13.24
C TYR A 201 -12.78 -1.49 -13.64
N ALA A 202 -11.94 -2.25 -14.35
CA ALA A 202 -10.62 -1.84 -14.81
C ALA A 202 -10.66 -0.58 -15.67
N ALA A 203 -11.58 -0.53 -16.65
CA ALA A 203 -11.73 0.63 -17.53
C ALA A 203 -12.12 1.89 -16.75
N THR A 204 -13.06 1.77 -15.80
CA THR A 204 -13.50 2.91 -14.98
C THR A 204 -12.39 3.38 -14.03
N LYS A 205 -11.72 2.44 -13.36
CA LYS A 205 -10.58 2.74 -12.47
C LYS A 205 -9.47 3.48 -13.24
N ARG A 206 -9.15 3.02 -14.44
CA ARG A 206 -8.15 3.66 -15.30
C ARG A 206 -8.53 5.10 -15.65
N VAL A 207 -9.78 5.36 -16.03
CA VAL A 207 -10.26 6.72 -16.31
C VAL A 207 -10.11 7.63 -15.08
N ILE A 208 -10.49 7.14 -13.90
CA ILE A 208 -10.39 7.89 -12.64
C ILE A 208 -8.94 8.22 -12.30
N ARG A 209 -7.99 7.29 -12.55
CA ARG A 209 -6.59 7.38 -12.10
C ARG A 209 -5.60 7.74 -13.21
N GLN A 210 -6.05 7.94 -14.46
CA GLN A 210 -5.18 8.07 -15.64
C GLN A 210 -4.08 9.12 -15.43
N LYS A 211 -4.43 10.32 -14.96
CA LYS A 211 -3.45 11.39 -14.76
C LYS A 211 -2.35 10.99 -13.76
N SER A 212 -2.71 10.41 -12.64
CA SER A 212 -1.75 9.95 -11.62
C SER A 212 -0.92 8.77 -12.13
N LEU A 213 -1.54 7.84 -12.87
CA LEU A 213 -0.81 6.72 -13.50
C LEU A 213 0.24 7.20 -14.51
N ASP A 214 -0.08 8.22 -15.31
CA ASP A 214 0.87 8.79 -16.27
C ASP A 214 2.06 9.45 -15.57
N ILE A 215 1.82 10.18 -14.48
CA ILE A 215 2.89 10.80 -13.67
C ILE A 215 3.75 9.71 -13.03
N MET A 216 3.14 8.74 -12.35
CA MET A 216 3.88 7.64 -11.72
C MET A 216 4.71 6.85 -12.74
N ALA A 217 4.14 6.52 -13.90
CA ALA A 217 4.85 5.79 -14.95
C ALA A 217 6.02 6.58 -15.52
N SER A 218 5.92 7.90 -15.67
CA SER A 218 7.00 8.73 -16.24
C SER A 218 8.28 8.74 -15.40
N GLU A 219 8.18 8.41 -14.11
CA GLU A 219 9.33 8.35 -13.19
C GLU A 219 9.81 6.92 -12.89
N LEU A 220 8.97 5.90 -13.16
CA LEU A 220 9.21 4.51 -12.74
C LEU A 220 9.48 3.53 -13.88
N THR A 221 9.31 3.95 -15.15
CA THR A 221 9.56 3.13 -16.37
C THR A 221 10.81 3.64 -17.17
#